data_5d9c2db0a1a4556933ec146f4eaf7c5b
#
_entry.id   5d9c2db0a1a4556933ec146f4eaf7c5b
#
_cell.length_a   1.000
_cell.length_b   1.000
_cell.length_c   1.000
_cell.angle_alpha   90.00
_cell.angle_beta   90.00
_cell.angle_gamma   90.00
#
_symmetry.space_group_name_H-M   'P 1'
#
loop_
_entity.id
_entity.type
_entity.pdbx_description
1 polymer ?
#
loop_
_entity_poly.entity_id
_entity_poly.type
_entity_poly.pdbx_seq_one_letter_code
_entity_poly.pdbx_strand_id
1 'polypeptide(L)'
;IINTMPESEAAFNVAKESYINQLRTLRYTKSSVLTAFIRTRDMGLDYDRARDVFEKVQTMTLDDVKAVQQQWVKDRNYYYLILGDSKNLDLNYLRTLGPITFLSQEQIFGY
;
A
#
# COMPACT_ATOMS: atom_id res chain seq x y z
N ILE A 1 -1.34 -13.15 8.13
CA ILE A 1 -1.75 -11.75 8.32
C ILE A 1 -2.57 -11.29 7.12
N ILE A 2 -2.09 -11.45 5.88
CA ILE A 2 -2.80 -10.97 4.66
C ILE A 2 -4.22 -11.54 4.57
N ASN A 3 -4.40 -12.84 4.80
CA ASN A 3 -5.70 -13.50 4.69
C ASN A 3 -6.53 -13.47 5.98
N THR A 4 -5.91 -13.18 7.12
CA THR A 4 -6.54 -13.28 8.45
C THR A 4 -6.56 -11.97 9.22
N MET A 5 -6.43 -10.86 8.56
CA MET A 5 -6.36 -9.51 9.14
C MET A 5 -6.68 -9.46 10.65
N PRO A 6 -5.69 -9.29 11.54
CA PRO A 6 -5.94 -9.19 12.97
C PRO A 6 -6.73 -7.91 13.26
N GLU A 7 -7.79 -8.04 14.05
CA GLU A 7 -8.70 -6.96 14.35
C GLU A 7 -8.35 -6.28 15.67
N SER A 8 -8.28 -4.96 15.67
CA SER A 8 -8.09 -4.15 16.87
C SER A 8 -8.72 -2.78 16.68
N GLU A 9 -9.85 -2.54 17.33
CA GLU A 9 -10.49 -1.24 17.35
C GLU A 9 -9.57 -0.14 17.88
N ALA A 10 -8.79 -0.43 18.93
CA ALA A 10 -7.86 0.55 19.48
C ALA A 10 -6.78 0.96 18.47
N ALA A 11 -6.18 -0.02 17.78
CA ALA A 11 -5.18 0.27 16.74
C ALA A 11 -5.79 0.99 15.54
N PHE A 12 -7.00 0.62 15.13
CA PHE A 12 -7.74 1.31 14.07
C PHE A 12 -7.99 2.78 14.43
N ASN A 13 -8.49 3.08 15.64
CA ASN A 13 -8.78 4.44 16.07
C ASN A 13 -7.51 5.30 16.13
N VAL A 14 -6.41 4.78 16.65
CA VAL A 14 -5.11 5.47 16.66
C VAL A 14 -4.63 5.76 15.25
N ALA A 15 -4.70 4.79 14.34
CA ALA A 15 -4.30 4.96 12.95
C ALA A 15 -5.18 5.98 12.23
N LYS A 16 -6.50 5.93 12.44
CA LYS A 16 -7.47 6.87 11.88
C LYS A 16 -7.19 8.30 12.32
N GLU A 17 -7.02 8.55 13.62
CA GLU A 17 -6.69 9.87 14.15
C GLU A 17 -5.36 10.40 13.61
N SER A 18 -4.34 9.54 13.57
CA SER A 18 -3.03 9.88 13.00
C SER A 18 -3.16 10.30 11.54
N TYR A 19 -3.93 9.57 10.75
CA TYR A 19 -4.12 9.86 9.33
C TYR A 19 -4.93 11.14 9.11
N ILE A 20 -5.98 11.39 9.91
CA ILE A 20 -6.72 12.66 9.90
C ILE A 20 -5.79 13.85 10.19
N ASN A 21 -4.92 13.72 11.20
CA ASN A 21 -3.96 14.77 11.54
C ASN A 21 -2.92 14.99 10.42
N GLN A 22 -2.47 13.93 9.78
CA GLN A 22 -1.59 14.03 8.62
C GLN A 22 -2.26 14.80 7.47
N LEU A 23 -3.51 14.50 7.16
CA LEU A 23 -4.27 15.21 6.13
C LEU A 23 -4.51 16.68 6.48
N ARG A 24 -4.81 17.01 7.75
CA ARG A 24 -4.98 18.39 8.23
C ARG A 24 -3.71 19.22 8.08
N THR A 25 -2.56 18.61 8.24
CA THR A 25 -1.26 19.28 8.16
C THR A 25 -0.61 19.21 6.78
N LEU A 26 -1.23 18.47 5.85
CA LEU A 26 -0.74 18.35 4.47
C LEU A 26 -0.62 19.72 3.82
N ARG A 27 0.56 20.00 3.25
CA ARG A 27 0.84 21.22 2.50
C ARG A 27 1.60 20.86 1.24
N TYR A 28 1.11 21.36 0.15
CA TYR A 28 1.81 21.30 -1.14
C TYR A 28 2.63 22.58 -1.32
N THR A 29 3.92 22.45 -1.51
CA THR A 29 4.82 23.59 -1.67
C THR A 29 5.63 23.45 -2.96
N LYS A 30 5.85 24.58 -3.65
CA LYS A 30 6.73 24.66 -4.85
C LYS A 30 6.48 23.51 -5.85
N SER A 31 7.53 22.73 -6.16
CA SER A 31 7.48 21.64 -7.13
C SER A 31 6.52 20.49 -6.74
N SER A 32 6.22 20.33 -5.45
CA SER A 32 5.28 19.29 -5.02
C SER A 32 3.84 19.55 -5.49
N VAL A 33 3.46 20.80 -5.72
CA VAL A 33 2.17 21.18 -6.31
C VAL A 33 2.03 20.58 -7.71
N LEU A 34 3.05 20.75 -8.55
CA LEU A 34 3.06 20.20 -9.90
C LEU A 34 3.02 18.68 -9.90
N THR A 35 3.82 18.04 -9.04
CA THR A 35 3.84 16.58 -8.91
C THR A 35 2.49 16.04 -8.45
N ALA A 36 1.85 16.69 -7.48
CA ALA A 36 0.52 16.31 -7.01
C ALA A 36 -0.53 16.44 -8.11
N PHE A 37 -0.49 17.53 -8.87
CA PHE A 37 -1.38 17.76 -10.00
C PHE A 37 -1.21 16.70 -11.09
N ILE A 38 0.03 16.40 -11.50
CA ILE A 38 0.31 15.37 -12.52
C ILE A 38 -0.24 14.01 -12.06
N ARG A 39 0.06 13.60 -10.82
CA ARG A 39 -0.45 12.33 -10.27
C ARG A 39 -1.98 12.26 -10.26
N THR A 40 -2.63 13.35 -9.92
CA THR A 40 -4.09 13.42 -9.91
C THR A 40 -4.65 13.29 -11.33
N ARG A 41 -4.03 13.95 -12.30
CA ARG A 41 -4.38 13.84 -13.73
C ARG A 41 -4.16 12.43 -14.28
N ASP A 42 -3.07 11.77 -13.91
CA ASP A 42 -2.77 10.37 -14.31
C ASP A 42 -3.82 9.39 -13.78
N MET A 43 -4.46 9.72 -12.66
CA MET A 43 -5.60 8.97 -12.11
C MET A 43 -6.94 9.32 -12.79
N GLY A 44 -6.96 10.22 -13.78
CA GLY A 44 -8.18 10.69 -14.43
C GLY A 44 -9.03 11.66 -13.59
N LEU A 45 -8.44 12.28 -12.57
CA LEU A 45 -9.11 13.21 -11.68
C LEU A 45 -8.71 14.66 -12.02
N ASP A 46 -9.62 15.59 -11.80
CA ASP A 46 -9.43 17.04 -12.02
C ASP A 46 -9.55 17.87 -10.73
N TYR A 47 -9.57 17.20 -9.57
CA TYR A 47 -9.75 17.81 -8.26
C TYR A 47 -8.74 17.24 -7.23
N ASP A 48 -8.60 17.90 -6.08
CA ASP A 48 -7.75 17.44 -4.98
C ASP A 48 -8.36 16.26 -4.24
N ARG A 49 -7.85 15.05 -4.53
CA ARG A 49 -8.27 13.81 -3.87
C ARG A 49 -8.10 13.83 -2.35
N ALA A 50 -7.17 14.62 -1.81
CA ALA A 50 -6.93 14.67 -0.37
C ALA A 50 -8.15 15.17 0.40
N ARG A 51 -8.95 16.04 -0.22
CA ARG A 51 -10.23 16.51 0.34
C ARG A 51 -11.22 15.35 0.51
N ASP A 52 -11.46 14.58 -0.54
CA ASP A 52 -12.42 13.46 -0.51
C ASP A 52 -11.99 12.39 0.49
N VAL A 53 -10.67 12.11 0.53
CA VAL A 53 -10.10 11.18 1.51
C VAL A 53 -10.30 11.71 2.93
N PHE A 54 -10.08 13.01 3.17
CA PHE A 54 -10.29 13.62 4.48
C PHE A 54 -11.75 13.53 4.94
N GLU A 55 -12.70 13.81 4.05
CA GLU A 55 -14.13 13.70 4.35
C GLU A 55 -14.52 12.24 4.66
N LYS A 56 -14.05 11.30 3.83
CA LYS A 56 -14.37 9.88 3.95
C LYS A 56 -13.77 9.23 5.20
N VAL A 57 -12.54 9.52 5.54
CA VAL A 57 -11.85 8.88 6.67
C VAL A 57 -12.51 9.22 8.02
N GLN A 58 -13.16 10.37 8.14
CA GLN A 58 -13.84 10.77 9.38
C GLN A 58 -14.98 9.81 9.75
N THR A 59 -15.68 9.29 8.77
CA THR A 59 -16.82 8.38 8.95
C THR A 59 -16.43 6.90 8.82
N MET A 60 -15.19 6.60 8.42
CA MET A 60 -14.71 5.24 8.19
C MET A 60 -14.70 4.42 9.48
N THR A 61 -15.12 3.17 9.38
CA THR A 61 -15.18 2.19 10.45
C THR A 61 -14.15 1.07 10.22
N LEU A 62 -13.91 0.25 11.24
CA LEU A 62 -13.09 -0.96 11.09
C LEU A 62 -13.72 -1.93 10.09
N ASP A 63 -15.06 -2.01 10.05
CA ASP A 63 -15.76 -2.88 9.10
C ASP A 63 -15.57 -2.45 7.64
N ASP A 64 -15.45 -1.16 7.36
CA ASP A 64 -15.10 -0.68 6.02
C ASP A 64 -13.71 -1.19 5.60
N VAL A 65 -12.73 -1.18 6.52
CA VAL A 65 -11.37 -1.69 6.27
C VAL A 65 -11.41 -3.20 6.04
N LYS A 66 -12.20 -3.95 6.82
CA LYS A 66 -12.42 -5.39 6.62
C LYS A 66 -13.02 -5.69 5.25
N ALA A 67 -14.01 -4.91 4.84
CA ALA A 67 -14.64 -5.09 3.52
C ALA A 67 -13.63 -4.92 2.39
N VAL A 68 -12.78 -3.90 2.46
CA VAL A 68 -11.68 -3.70 1.49
C VAL A 68 -10.69 -4.86 1.53
N GLN A 69 -10.28 -5.30 2.72
CA GLN A 69 -9.37 -6.42 2.88
C GLN A 69 -9.95 -7.70 2.25
N GLN A 70 -11.19 -8.01 2.50
CA GLN A 70 -11.85 -9.19 1.93
C GLN A 70 -12.01 -9.11 0.41
N GLN A 71 -12.37 -7.95 -0.10
CA GLN A 71 -12.61 -7.75 -1.52
C GLN A 71 -11.32 -7.69 -2.35
N TRP A 72 -10.27 -7.04 -1.85
CA TRP A 72 -9.12 -6.66 -2.65
C TRP A 72 -7.80 -7.31 -2.23
N VAL A 73 -7.71 -7.83 -1.01
CA VAL A 73 -6.46 -8.35 -0.43
C VAL A 73 -6.52 -9.85 -0.20
N LYS A 74 -7.58 -10.33 0.45
CA LYS A 74 -7.71 -11.74 0.81
C LYS A 74 -7.74 -12.65 -0.41
N ASP A 75 -7.03 -13.76 -0.32
CA ASP A 75 -6.99 -14.83 -1.33
C ASP A 75 -6.62 -14.36 -2.75
N ARG A 76 -5.81 -13.29 -2.84
CA ARG A 76 -5.26 -12.82 -4.11
C ARG A 76 -3.92 -13.47 -4.41
N ASN A 77 -3.59 -13.53 -5.68
CA ASN A 77 -2.26 -13.95 -6.12
C ASN A 77 -1.27 -12.81 -5.90
N TYR A 78 -0.19 -13.10 -5.17
CA TYR A 78 0.86 -12.13 -4.87
C TYR A 78 2.17 -12.53 -5.52
N TYR A 79 2.92 -11.53 -5.97
CA TYR A 79 4.32 -11.68 -6.31
C TYR A 79 5.17 -11.36 -5.08
N TYR A 80 6.10 -12.26 -4.75
CA TYR A 80 7.05 -12.06 -3.67
C TYR A 80 8.37 -11.57 -4.27
N LEU A 81 8.75 -10.34 -3.97
CA LEU A 81 10.03 -9.79 -4.37
C LEU A 81 10.97 -9.85 -3.17
N ILE A 82 12.07 -10.59 -3.31
CA ILE A 82 13.02 -10.81 -2.23
C ILE A 82 14.38 -10.33 -2.69
N LEU A 83 14.97 -9.43 -1.92
CA LEU A 83 16.35 -8.98 -2.09
C LEU A 83 17.19 -9.53 -0.93
N GLY A 84 18.20 -10.33 -1.24
CA GLY A 84 19.05 -10.92 -0.24
C GLY A 84 20.09 -11.88 -0.82
N ASP A 85 21.01 -12.34 0.02
CA ASP A 85 21.94 -13.39 -0.36
C ASP A 85 21.21 -14.74 -0.39
N SER A 86 21.20 -15.37 -1.56
CA SER A 86 20.54 -16.66 -1.78
C SER A 86 21.03 -17.78 -0.87
N LYS A 87 22.25 -17.68 -0.34
CA LYS A 87 22.81 -18.64 0.61
C LYS A 87 22.12 -18.60 2.00
N ASN A 88 21.52 -17.47 2.33
CA ASN A 88 20.84 -17.23 3.60
C ASN A 88 19.31 -17.38 3.49
N LEU A 89 18.80 -17.75 2.30
CA LEU A 89 17.37 -17.92 2.06
C LEU A 89 16.98 -19.40 2.08
N ASP A 90 15.88 -19.71 2.74
CA ASP A 90 15.28 -21.06 2.63
C ASP A 90 14.52 -21.18 1.29
N LEU A 91 15.27 -21.54 0.25
CA LEU A 91 14.72 -21.72 -1.09
C LEU A 91 13.68 -22.86 -1.15
N ASN A 92 13.76 -23.85 -0.28
CA ASN A 92 12.78 -24.94 -0.25
C ASN A 92 11.44 -24.41 0.26
N TYR A 93 11.46 -23.61 1.32
CA TYR A 93 10.24 -22.96 1.79
C TYR A 93 9.68 -22.01 0.73
N LEU A 94 10.52 -21.19 0.09
CA LEU A 94 10.07 -20.25 -0.93
C LEU A 94 9.42 -20.96 -2.13
N ARG A 95 9.92 -22.12 -2.54
CA ARG A 95 9.28 -22.93 -3.61
C ARG A 95 7.88 -23.41 -3.26
N THR A 96 7.55 -23.51 -1.99
CA THR A 96 6.16 -23.86 -1.58
C THR A 96 5.16 -22.73 -1.83
N LEU A 97 5.66 -21.48 -1.95
CA LEU A 97 4.85 -20.31 -2.22
C LEU A 97 4.61 -20.11 -3.73
N GLY A 98 5.51 -20.64 -4.57
CA GLY A 98 5.41 -20.53 -6.01
C GLY A 98 6.74 -20.76 -6.74
N PRO A 99 6.78 -20.66 -8.07
CA PRO A 99 8.01 -20.76 -8.84
C PRO A 99 8.95 -19.60 -8.53
N ILE A 100 10.25 -19.89 -8.39
CA ILE A 100 11.29 -18.89 -8.11
C ILE A 100 11.95 -18.51 -9.43
N THR A 101 12.04 -17.21 -9.69
CA THR A 101 12.85 -16.63 -10.75
C THR A 101 13.97 -15.79 -10.12
N PHE A 102 15.23 -16.13 -10.41
CA PHE A 102 16.36 -15.31 -10.02
C PHE A 102 16.59 -14.25 -11.10
N LEU A 103 16.73 -13.01 -10.67
CA LEU A 103 17.03 -11.89 -11.56
C LEU A 103 18.49 -11.47 -11.34
N SER A 104 19.25 -11.36 -12.41
CA SER A 104 20.60 -10.77 -12.35
C SER A 104 20.52 -9.24 -12.34
N GLN A 105 21.62 -8.59 -11.96
CA GLN A 105 21.71 -7.13 -12.04
C GLN A 105 21.52 -6.64 -13.48
N GLU A 106 22.08 -7.35 -14.46
CA GLU A 106 21.88 -7.03 -15.89
C GLU A 106 20.40 -7.07 -16.30
N GLN A 107 19.65 -8.07 -15.83
CA GLN A 107 18.20 -8.17 -16.11
C GLN A 107 17.39 -7.05 -15.48
N ILE A 108 17.84 -6.57 -14.31
CA ILE A 108 17.13 -5.50 -13.57
C ILE A 108 17.48 -4.12 -14.14
N PHE A 109 18.76 -3.87 -14.44
CA PHE A 109 19.26 -2.54 -14.77
C PHE A 109 19.61 -2.35 -16.25
N GLY A 110 19.69 -3.44 -17.03
CA GLY A 110 19.93 -3.38 -18.48
C GLY A 110 21.39 -3.13 -18.88
N TYR A 111 22.36 -3.38 -17.97
CA TYR A 111 23.79 -3.27 -18.23
C TYR A 111 24.57 -4.32 -17.47
#